data_791f1105c793ecce1c0d823590b84381
#
_entry.id   791f1105c793ecce1c0d823590b84381
#
_cell.length_a   1.000
_cell.length_b   1.000
_cell.length_c   1.000
_cell.angle_alpha   90.00
_cell.angle_beta   90.00
_cell.angle_gamma   90.00
#
_symmetry.space_group_name_H-M   'P 1'
#
loop_
_entity.id
_entity.type
_entity.pdbx_description
1 polymer ?
#
loop_
_entity_poly.entity_id
_entity_poly.type
_entity_poly.pdbx_seq_one_letter_code
_entity_poly.pdbx_strand_id
1 'polypeptide(L)'
;MQCRSNRGIVRLDRENLRGSREAVSQVFISLFLGGILLRRIVLLFTVLLVAVLGFSFAANSAEAAFSDRAKDLTKISGVRIGKTDGNVRIVIDSDLPVSYKQSVLANPTRIVVDVQNAWIAPEAKQNTAVDSPLVSAVRVAQFDATTVRIVVETTVGQDGYSIFSLDSGKPRVVMDFGGSPTGNVTKPPRNQGIAVTPALPSETDEDEEEEEDAQDSGTRDQLDRDLDAITGMKGRKIAIDPGHGGSDSGAIGPTGIMEKSVTLRVSRELKRLLEAEGATVILTRTGDTEVSSKGASATSVEELEARCEIANKAKADIFLSIHADAFTNREVKGTTVYYYTKGTQQSKSLADNVRSALIDSIGTIDRGTQTSNFYVVKHTDMPAILVEISFISNPDEEKMMNSAEGVKKIAQGIADGIADYFG
;
A
#
# COMPACT_ATOMS: atom_id res chain seq x y z
N MET A 1 -97.64 48.14 44.03
CA MET A 1 -97.36 46.74 43.64
C MET A 1 -95.88 46.62 43.34
N GLN A 2 -95.21 45.97 44.28
CA GLN A 2 -93.73 45.88 44.26
C GLN A 2 -93.35 44.67 43.41
N CYS A 3 -92.39 44.87 42.53
CA CYS A 3 -91.64 43.78 41.86
C CYS A 3 -90.21 43.89 42.19
N ARG A 4 -89.65 43.05 43.06
CA ARG A 4 -88.19 42.93 43.37
C ARG A 4 -87.52 42.11 42.31
N SER A 5 -86.48 42.64 41.68
CA SER A 5 -85.56 41.90 40.82
C SER A 5 -84.37 41.49 41.67
N ASN A 6 -84.08 40.21 41.78
CA ASN A 6 -82.91 39.62 42.43
C ASN A 6 -81.79 39.53 41.39
N ARG A 7 -80.72 40.38 41.53
CA ARG A 7 -79.49 40.23 40.77
C ARG A 7 -78.45 39.58 41.65
N GLY A 8 -78.15 38.29 41.41
CA GLY A 8 -77.01 37.61 41.98
C GLY A 8 -75.75 38.00 41.23
N ILE A 9 -74.80 38.59 41.92
CA ILE A 9 -73.49 38.90 41.40
C ILE A 9 -72.67 37.62 41.47
N VAL A 10 -72.39 37.02 40.32
CA VAL A 10 -71.41 35.91 40.23
C VAL A 10 -70.02 36.51 40.23
N ARG A 11 -69.28 36.39 41.36
CA ARG A 11 -67.85 36.68 41.39
C ARG A 11 -67.11 35.59 40.64
N LEU A 12 -66.55 35.90 39.45
CA LEU A 12 -65.63 35.05 38.76
C LEU A 12 -64.28 35.08 39.50
N ASP A 13 -63.92 33.95 40.04
CA ASP A 13 -62.67 33.74 40.78
C ASP A 13 -61.49 33.84 39.84
N ARG A 14 -60.62 34.83 40.03
CA ARG A 14 -59.46 35.07 39.17
C ARG A 14 -58.40 33.96 39.21
N GLU A 15 -58.43 33.12 40.22
CA GLU A 15 -57.50 31.99 40.35
C GLU A 15 -57.81 30.87 39.37
N ASN A 16 -59.07 30.58 39.08
CA ASN A 16 -59.46 29.55 38.11
C ASN A 16 -59.06 29.87 36.65
N LEU A 17 -58.92 31.15 36.31
CA LEU A 17 -58.50 31.58 34.96
C LEU A 17 -56.96 31.51 34.80
N ARG A 18 -56.18 31.56 35.89
CA ARG A 18 -54.72 31.37 35.81
C ARG A 18 -54.34 29.90 35.58
N GLY A 19 -54.93 28.97 36.32
CA GLY A 19 -54.66 27.52 36.15
C GLY A 19 -54.97 27.01 34.76
N SER A 20 -56.07 27.49 34.15
CA SER A 20 -56.48 27.11 32.80
C SER A 20 -55.50 27.61 31.72
N ARG A 21 -54.92 28.82 31.90
CA ARG A 21 -53.93 29.37 30.97
C ARG A 21 -52.58 28.67 31.06
N GLU A 22 -52.16 28.28 32.24
CA GLU A 22 -50.91 27.51 32.43
C GLU A 22 -51.04 26.11 31.88
N ALA A 23 -52.17 25.41 32.11
CA ALA A 23 -52.41 24.09 31.53
C ALA A 23 -52.45 24.07 29.98
N VAL A 24 -53.10 25.06 29.38
CA VAL A 24 -53.13 25.19 27.91
C VAL A 24 -51.75 25.53 27.36
N SER A 25 -50.95 26.38 28.04
CA SER A 25 -49.59 26.69 27.67
C SER A 25 -48.67 25.49 27.70
N GLN A 26 -48.77 24.65 28.75
CA GLN A 26 -47.98 23.40 28.89
C GLN A 26 -48.32 22.40 27.80
N VAL A 27 -49.59 22.25 27.43
CA VAL A 27 -50.01 21.35 26.33
C VAL A 27 -49.48 21.84 24.96
N PHE A 28 -49.54 23.19 24.73
CA PHE A 28 -49.01 23.74 23.49
C PHE A 28 -47.48 23.60 23.38
N ILE A 29 -46.74 23.79 24.46
CA ILE A 29 -45.30 23.61 24.50
C ILE A 29 -44.92 22.12 24.28
N SER A 30 -45.66 21.20 24.89
CA SER A 30 -45.44 19.76 24.70
C SER A 30 -45.69 19.31 23.27
N LEU A 31 -46.76 19.77 22.63
CA LEU A 31 -47.08 19.48 21.23
C LEU A 31 -46.05 20.08 20.27
N PHE A 32 -45.56 21.28 20.56
CA PHE A 32 -44.55 21.96 19.71
C PHE A 32 -43.19 21.28 19.83
N LEU A 33 -42.74 20.91 21.01
CA LEU A 33 -41.51 20.15 21.24
C LEU A 33 -41.57 18.73 20.67
N GLY A 34 -42.68 18.03 20.79
CA GLY A 34 -42.92 16.73 20.17
C GLY A 34 -42.85 16.77 18.65
N GLY A 35 -43.39 17.85 18.02
CA GLY A 35 -43.31 18.04 16.58
C GLY A 35 -41.88 18.32 16.08
N ILE A 36 -41.07 19.06 16.86
CA ILE A 36 -39.67 19.32 16.52
C ILE A 36 -38.84 18.03 16.67
N LEU A 37 -39.06 17.27 17.72
CA LEU A 37 -38.35 16.00 17.94
C LEU A 37 -38.67 14.98 16.85
N LEU A 38 -39.95 14.85 16.48
CA LEU A 38 -40.39 13.94 15.40
C LEU A 38 -39.76 14.35 14.05
N ARG A 39 -39.73 15.64 13.73
CA ARG A 39 -39.07 16.14 12.50
C ARG A 39 -37.57 15.83 12.48
N ARG A 40 -36.87 15.98 13.62
CA ARG A 40 -35.45 15.62 13.73
C ARG A 40 -35.20 14.12 13.58
N ILE A 41 -36.05 13.29 14.17
CA ILE A 41 -35.99 11.82 14.03
C ILE A 41 -36.22 11.42 12.56
N VAL A 42 -37.25 11.96 11.91
CA VAL A 42 -37.53 11.68 10.49
C VAL A 42 -36.37 12.14 9.61
N LEU A 43 -35.79 13.32 9.86
CA LEU A 43 -34.62 13.79 9.13
C LEU A 43 -33.40 12.89 9.29
N LEU A 44 -33.14 12.41 10.50
CA LEU A 44 -32.04 11.45 10.77
C LEU A 44 -32.26 10.12 10.05
N PHE A 45 -33.49 9.60 10.07
CA PHE A 45 -33.83 8.37 9.35
C PHE A 45 -33.71 8.54 7.82
N THR A 46 -34.11 9.69 7.27
CA THR A 46 -33.94 9.94 5.82
C THR A 46 -32.48 10.10 5.43
N VAL A 47 -31.67 10.77 6.24
CA VAL A 47 -30.21 10.89 6.00
C VAL A 47 -29.54 9.53 6.08
N LEU A 48 -29.89 8.71 7.09
CA LEU A 48 -29.38 7.34 7.22
C LEU A 48 -29.80 6.45 6.04
N LEU A 49 -31.06 6.53 5.62
CA LEU A 49 -31.57 5.76 4.49
C LEU A 49 -30.88 6.16 3.17
N VAL A 50 -30.66 7.47 2.93
CA VAL A 50 -29.92 7.96 1.76
C VAL A 50 -28.46 7.53 1.80
N ALA A 51 -27.84 7.53 2.99
CA ALA A 51 -26.46 7.04 3.15
C ALA A 51 -26.36 5.53 2.86
N VAL A 52 -27.29 4.72 3.37
CA VAL A 52 -27.33 3.27 3.11
C VAL A 52 -27.60 2.96 1.64
N LEU A 53 -28.54 3.67 1.01
CA LEU A 53 -28.84 3.50 -0.41
C LEU A 53 -27.69 3.98 -1.30
N GLY A 54 -27.02 5.10 -0.94
CA GLY A 54 -25.84 5.61 -1.63
C GLY A 54 -24.65 4.64 -1.55
N PHE A 55 -24.43 4.03 -0.38
CA PHE A 55 -23.39 3.03 -0.20
C PHE A 55 -23.65 1.75 -1.01
N SER A 56 -24.90 1.29 -1.05
CA SER A 56 -25.31 0.12 -1.86
C SER A 56 -25.17 0.40 -3.37
N PHE A 57 -25.45 1.62 -3.82
CA PHE A 57 -25.31 1.98 -5.23
C PHE A 57 -23.83 2.10 -5.64
N ALA A 58 -22.98 2.65 -4.78
CA ALA A 58 -21.54 2.73 -5.01
C ALA A 58 -20.87 1.35 -5.04
N ALA A 59 -21.28 0.43 -4.15
CA ALA A 59 -20.79 -0.95 -4.15
C ALA A 59 -21.17 -1.68 -5.45
N ASN A 60 -22.41 -1.57 -5.89
CA ASN A 60 -22.87 -2.21 -7.13
C ASN A 60 -22.18 -1.64 -8.39
N SER A 61 -21.85 -0.34 -8.40
CA SER A 61 -21.15 0.27 -9.54
C SER A 61 -19.66 -0.14 -9.59
N ALA A 62 -19.02 -0.33 -8.44
CA ALA A 62 -17.66 -0.83 -8.36
C ALA A 62 -17.56 -2.31 -8.80
N GLU A 63 -18.53 -3.13 -8.39
CA GLU A 63 -18.62 -4.54 -8.78
C GLU A 63 -18.93 -4.71 -10.27
N ALA A 64 -19.78 -3.88 -10.85
CA ALA A 64 -20.04 -3.86 -12.29
C ALA A 64 -18.81 -3.41 -13.10
N ALA A 65 -18.07 -2.41 -12.64
CA ALA A 65 -16.84 -1.94 -13.29
C ALA A 65 -15.70 -2.96 -13.20
N PHE A 66 -15.63 -3.73 -12.13
CA PHE A 66 -14.70 -4.85 -11.97
C PHE A 66 -15.07 -6.02 -12.89
N SER A 67 -16.37 -6.38 -12.94
CA SER A 67 -16.89 -7.43 -13.81
C SER A 67 -16.62 -7.16 -15.31
N ASP A 68 -16.67 -5.91 -15.73
CA ASP A 68 -16.38 -5.55 -17.13
C ASP A 68 -14.90 -5.64 -17.48
N ARG A 69 -14.01 -5.29 -16.56
CA ARG A 69 -12.55 -5.46 -16.71
C ARG A 69 -12.09 -6.91 -16.62
N ALA A 70 -12.77 -7.73 -15.83
CA ALA A 70 -12.43 -9.14 -15.65
C ALA A 70 -12.83 -10.03 -16.83
N LYS A 71 -13.60 -9.54 -17.80
CA LYS A 71 -14.07 -10.33 -18.96
C LYS A 71 -12.94 -10.86 -19.85
N ASP A 72 -11.83 -10.13 -19.91
CA ASP A 72 -10.67 -10.48 -20.75
C ASP A 72 -9.54 -11.13 -19.94
N LEU A 73 -9.73 -11.31 -18.63
CA LEU A 73 -8.74 -11.89 -17.74
C LEU A 73 -9.10 -13.34 -17.38
N THR A 74 -8.10 -14.19 -17.30
CA THR A 74 -8.24 -15.57 -16.83
C THR A 74 -8.60 -15.59 -15.34
N LYS A 75 -9.68 -16.28 -14.99
CA LYS A 75 -10.11 -16.42 -13.60
C LYS A 75 -9.31 -17.50 -12.89
N ILE A 76 -8.63 -17.15 -11.81
CA ILE A 76 -8.08 -18.11 -10.84
C ILE A 76 -9.18 -18.47 -9.85
N SER A 77 -9.68 -19.69 -9.94
CA SER A 77 -10.88 -20.13 -9.21
C SER A 77 -10.58 -20.88 -7.91
N GLY A 78 -9.34 -21.32 -7.70
CA GLY A 78 -8.98 -22.03 -6.49
C GLY A 78 -7.54 -22.49 -6.41
N VAL A 79 -7.13 -22.81 -5.19
CA VAL A 79 -5.83 -23.40 -4.87
C VAL A 79 -6.06 -24.70 -4.13
N ARG A 80 -5.49 -25.79 -4.63
CA ARG A 80 -5.58 -27.12 -4.02
C ARG A 80 -4.20 -27.60 -3.64
N ILE A 81 -4.08 -28.20 -2.46
CA ILE A 81 -2.82 -28.74 -1.95
C ILE A 81 -3.01 -30.21 -1.63
N GLY A 82 -2.21 -31.04 -2.27
CA GLY A 82 -2.08 -32.47 -1.99
C GLY A 82 -0.75 -32.74 -1.29
N LYS A 83 -0.77 -33.58 -0.26
CA LYS A 83 0.42 -34.04 0.44
C LYS A 83 0.50 -35.55 0.41
N THR A 84 1.70 -36.07 0.19
CA THR A 84 2.06 -37.48 0.36
C THR A 84 3.40 -37.53 1.10
N ASP A 85 3.82 -38.70 1.59
CA ASP A 85 5.12 -38.85 2.24
C ASP A 85 6.25 -38.44 1.29
N GLY A 86 6.91 -37.32 1.60
CA GLY A 86 8.02 -36.77 0.85
C GLY A 86 7.65 -35.89 -0.36
N ASN A 87 6.36 -35.60 -0.61
CA ASN A 87 5.95 -34.75 -1.73
C ASN A 87 4.80 -33.79 -1.36
N VAL A 88 4.84 -32.57 -1.89
CA VAL A 88 3.74 -31.61 -1.85
C VAL A 88 3.41 -31.18 -3.27
N ARG A 89 2.15 -31.28 -3.67
CA ARG A 89 1.63 -30.76 -4.94
C ARG A 89 0.67 -29.62 -4.68
N ILE A 90 0.92 -28.48 -5.32
CA ILE A 90 0.06 -27.31 -5.31
C ILE A 90 -0.53 -27.17 -6.71
N VAL A 91 -1.84 -27.01 -6.79
CA VAL A 91 -2.57 -26.86 -8.06
C VAL A 91 -3.36 -25.56 -8.01
N ILE A 92 -3.10 -24.69 -8.96
CA ILE A 92 -3.80 -23.43 -9.17
C ILE A 92 -4.77 -23.63 -10.33
N ASP A 93 -6.06 -23.64 -10.04
CA ASP A 93 -7.12 -23.88 -11.04
C ASP A 93 -7.49 -22.58 -11.75
N SER A 94 -7.52 -22.60 -13.07
CA SER A 94 -7.91 -21.48 -13.93
C SER A 94 -9.03 -21.90 -14.91
N ASP A 95 -9.75 -20.92 -15.44
CA ASP A 95 -10.81 -21.16 -16.45
C ASP A 95 -10.27 -21.18 -17.89
N LEU A 96 -9.13 -20.52 -18.13
CA LEU A 96 -8.42 -20.49 -19.41
C LEU A 96 -6.95 -20.93 -19.22
N PRO A 97 -6.25 -21.35 -20.29
CA PRO A 97 -4.80 -21.54 -20.26
C PRO A 97 -4.08 -20.28 -19.82
N VAL A 98 -3.05 -20.43 -18.99
CA VAL A 98 -2.31 -19.31 -18.40
C VAL A 98 -0.84 -19.34 -18.78
N SER A 99 -0.28 -18.18 -19.01
CA SER A 99 1.17 -17.94 -18.98
C SER A 99 1.57 -17.51 -17.58
N TYR A 100 2.78 -17.91 -17.17
CA TYR A 100 3.30 -17.50 -15.88
C TYR A 100 4.81 -17.25 -15.94
N LYS A 101 5.29 -16.39 -15.05
CA LYS A 101 6.71 -16.21 -14.77
C LYS A 101 7.01 -16.80 -13.40
N GLN A 102 8.24 -17.26 -13.21
CA GLN A 102 8.68 -17.76 -11.90
C GLN A 102 9.96 -17.09 -11.45
N SER A 103 10.05 -16.82 -10.17
CA SER A 103 11.26 -16.34 -9.52
C SER A 103 11.47 -17.03 -8.17
N VAL A 104 12.69 -16.97 -7.65
CA VAL A 104 13.03 -17.54 -6.35
C VAL A 104 13.55 -16.41 -5.47
N LEU A 105 12.93 -16.26 -4.30
CA LEU A 105 13.37 -15.33 -3.28
C LEU A 105 14.10 -16.10 -2.17
N ALA A 106 15.21 -15.55 -1.70
CA ALA A 106 15.98 -16.12 -0.59
C ALA A 106 15.57 -15.51 0.75
N ASN A 107 15.85 -16.25 1.85
CA ASN A 107 15.76 -15.79 3.25
C ASN A 107 14.37 -15.29 3.71
N PRO A 108 13.38 -16.17 3.93
CA PRO A 108 13.37 -17.61 3.66
C PRO A 108 13.19 -17.92 2.18
N THR A 109 13.53 -19.14 1.76
CA THR A 109 13.34 -19.56 0.36
C THR A 109 11.86 -19.56 0.01
N ARG A 110 11.51 -18.83 -1.05
CA ARG A 110 10.15 -18.73 -1.58
C ARG A 110 10.18 -18.89 -3.08
N ILE A 111 9.27 -19.69 -3.59
CA ILE A 111 9.01 -19.77 -5.03
C ILE A 111 7.84 -18.81 -5.30
N VAL A 112 8.04 -17.85 -6.19
CA VAL A 112 7.02 -16.92 -6.65
C VAL A 112 6.62 -17.32 -8.07
N VAL A 113 5.33 -17.39 -8.31
CA VAL A 113 4.75 -17.65 -9.64
C VAL A 113 3.73 -16.54 -9.92
N ASP A 114 4.01 -15.75 -10.93
CA ASP A 114 3.15 -14.68 -11.42
C ASP A 114 2.37 -15.17 -12.63
N VAL A 115 1.07 -15.30 -12.47
CA VAL A 115 0.13 -15.66 -13.53
C VAL A 115 -0.36 -14.39 -14.18
N GLN A 116 0.04 -14.18 -15.43
CA GLN A 116 -0.27 -12.98 -16.20
C GLN A 116 -1.67 -13.02 -16.82
N ASN A 117 -2.25 -11.86 -17.08
CA ASN A 117 -3.60 -11.68 -17.61
C ASN A 117 -4.64 -12.48 -16.81
N ALA A 118 -4.53 -12.42 -15.48
CA ALA A 118 -5.38 -13.18 -14.56
C ALA A 118 -5.94 -12.33 -13.43
N TRP A 119 -7.06 -12.76 -12.88
CA TRP A 119 -7.64 -12.22 -11.67
C TRP A 119 -8.02 -13.34 -10.69
N ILE A 120 -7.91 -13.07 -9.41
CA ILE A 120 -8.26 -14.03 -8.36
C ILE A 120 -9.74 -13.89 -8.00
N ALA A 121 -10.48 -15.00 -8.07
CA ALA A 121 -11.87 -15.01 -7.66
C ALA A 121 -12.02 -14.85 -6.14
N PRO A 122 -13.05 -14.15 -5.66
CA PRO A 122 -13.27 -13.96 -4.22
C PRO A 122 -13.35 -15.26 -3.44
N GLU A 123 -13.84 -16.33 -4.07
CA GLU A 123 -13.94 -17.67 -3.51
C GLU A 123 -12.61 -18.42 -3.46
N ALA A 124 -11.57 -17.95 -4.15
CA ALA A 124 -10.26 -18.58 -4.14
C ALA A 124 -9.58 -18.39 -2.78
N LYS A 125 -9.03 -19.48 -2.24
CA LYS A 125 -8.38 -19.44 -0.94
C LYS A 125 -7.04 -18.72 -1.05
N GLN A 126 -6.90 -17.58 -0.39
CA GLN A 126 -5.76 -16.70 -0.53
C GLN A 126 -4.56 -17.06 0.38
N ASN A 127 -4.82 -17.71 1.53
CA ASN A 127 -3.77 -18.06 2.50
C ASN A 127 -3.97 -19.47 3.05
N THR A 128 -2.95 -20.33 2.91
CA THR A 128 -3.00 -21.71 3.39
C THR A 128 -1.68 -22.09 4.05
N ALA A 129 -1.73 -22.35 5.36
CA ALA A 129 -0.64 -23.03 6.04
C ALA A 129 -0.56 -24.49 5.54
N VAL A 130 0.65 -24.95 5.24
CA VAL A 130 0.91 -26.30 4.79
C VAL A 130 1.80 -26.99 5.82
N ASP A 131 1.23 -27.92 6.55
CA ASP A 131 1.98 -28.72 7.51
C ASP A 131 2.81 -29.79 6.77
N SER A 132 3.99 -29.38 6.30
CA SER A 132 4.95 -30.22 5.59
C SER A 132 6.37 -29.69 5.79
N PRO A 133 7.36 -30.57 5.92
CA PRO A 133 8.77 -30.13 6.00
C PRO A 133 9.27 -29.47 4.71
N LEU A 134 8.59 -29.68 3.57
CA LEU A 134 8.99 -29.13 2.28
C LEU A 134 8.38 -27.77 1.98
N VAL A 135 7.14 -27.52 2.44
CA VAL A 135 6.36 -26.30 2.18
C VAL A 135 5.67 -25.92 3.48
N SER A 136 5.88 -24.68 3.94
CA SER A 136 5.24 -24.17 5.14
C SER A 136 3.96 -23.38 4.87
N ALA A 137 3.91 -22.65 3.76
CA ALA A 137 2.76 -21.83 3.41
C ALA A 137 2.62 -21.63 1.89
N VAL A 138 1.38 -21.45 1.45
CA VAL A 138 1.02 -21.01 0.10
C VAL A 138 0.12 -19.78 0.22
N ARG A 139 0.47 -18.73 -0.48
CA ARG A 139 -0.31 -17.50 -0.57
C ARG A 139 -0.65 -17.20 -2.00
N VAL A 140 -1.87 -16.75 -2.24
CA VAL A 140 -2.33 -16.31 -3.55
C VAL A 140 -3.05 -14.99 -3.39
N ALA A 141 -2.61 -14.00 -4.12
CA ALA A 141 -3.19 -12.66 -4.08
C ALA A 141 -3.25 -12.05 -5.49
N GLN A 142 -4.12 -11.08 -5.67
CA GLN A 142 -4.01 -10.16 -6.79
C GLN A 142 -2.79 -9.28 -6.54
N PHE A 143 -1.82 -9.33 -7.43
CA PHE A 143 -0.59 -8.56 -7.29
C PHE A 143 -0.75 -7.17 -7.91
N ASP A 144 -1.31 -7.13 -9.11
CA ASP A 144 -1.69 -5.91 -9.82
C ASP A 144 -3.03 -6.13 -10.56
N ALA A 145 -3.44 -5.19 -11.41
CA ALA A 145 -4.72 -5.25 -12.11
C ALA A 145 -4.89 -6.49 -13.01
N THR A 146 -3.80 -7.12 -13.43
CA THR A 146 -3.77 -8.22 -14.42
C THR A 146 -2.94 -9.42 -14.02
N THR A 147 -2.28 -9.38 -12.85
CA THR A 147 -1.37 -10.44 -12.39
C THR A 147 -1.86 -11.03 -11.07
N VAL A 148 -1.94 -12.34 -11.01
CA VAL A 148 -2.15 -13.10 -9.78
C VAL A 148 -0.83 -13.70 -9.34
N ARG A 149 -0.35 -13.32 -8.15
CA ARG A 149 0.89 -13.82 -7.56
C ARG A 149 0.64 -14.98 -6.60
N ILE A 150 1.38 -16.05 -6.81
CA ILE A 150 1.43 -17.21 -5.92
C ILE A 150 2.80 -17.26 -5.27
N VAL A 151 2.84 -17.25 -3.94
CA VAL A 151 4.07 -17.36 -3.16
C VAL A 151 4.04 -18.65 -2.37
N VAL A 152 5.02 -19.52 -2.58
CA VAL A 152 5.19 -20.76 -1.84
C VAL A 152 6.42 -20.66 -0.97
N GLU A 153 6.25 -20.69 0.35
CA GLU A 153 7.35 -20.78 1.29
C GLU A 153 7.83 -22.24 1.38
N THR A 154 9.11 -22.45 1.10
CA THR A 154 9.68 -23.80 0.98
C THR A 154 11.08 -23.87 1.55
N THR A 155 11.46 -25.05 2.01
CA THR A 155 12.84 -25.41 2.37
C THR A 155 13.60 -26.01 1.21
N VAL A 156 12.93 -26.29 0.08
CA VAL A 156 13.50 -27.02 -1.07
C VAL A 156 14.31 -26.08 -1.94
N GLY A 157 15.49 -26.51 -2.34
CA GLY A 157 16.36 -25.79 -3.28
C GLY A 157 15.87 -25.94 -4.72
N GLN A 158 16.59 -25.28 -5.64
CA GLN A 158 16.23 -25.11 -7.04
C GLN A 158 15.95 -26.42 -7.82
N ASP A 159 16.59 -27.53 -7.45
CA ASP A 159 16.41 -28.82 -8.10
C ASP A 159 15.33 -29.70 -7.44
N GLY A 160 14.75 -29.23 -6.33
CA GLY A 160 13.77 -29.99 -5.55
C GLY A 160 12.31 -29.64 -5.83
N TYR A 161 12.04 -28.83 -6.86
CA TYR A 161 10.67 -28.53 -7.29
C TYR A 161 10.54 -28.45 -8.81
N SER A 162 9.32 -28.59 -9.30
CA SER A 162 8.97 -28.36 -10.71
C SER A 162 7.66 -27.57 -10.81
N ILE A 163 7.56 -26.71 -11.85
CA ILE A 163 6.36 -25.93 -12.14
C ILE A 163 6.02 -26.14 -13.62
N PHE A 164 4.76 -26.39 -13.90
CA PHE A 164 4.27 -26.58 -15.27
C PHE A 164 2.78 -26.25 -15.38
N SER A 165 2.36 -25.83 -16.58
CA SER A 165 0.94 -25.67 -16.92
C SER A 165 0.38 -26.95 -17.53
N LEU A 166 -0.91 -27.19 -17.28
CA LEU A 166 -1.70 -28.22 -17.94
C LEU A 166 -2.89 -27.53 -18.58
N ASP A 167 -2.90 -27.53 -19.93
CA ASP A 167 -3.92 -26.83 -20.73
C ASP A 167 -5.05 -27.75 -21.18
N SER A 168 -4.84 -29.07 -21.07
CA SER A 168 -5.87 -30.07 -21.42
C SER A 168 -6.84 -30.33 -20.26
N GLY A 169 -8.13 -30.30 -20.54
CA GLY A 169 -9.19 -30.43 -19.55
C GLY A 169 -9.47 -29.10 -18.86
N LYS A 170 -9.44 -29.08 -17.53
CA LYS A 170 -9.42 -27.80 -16.78
C LYS A 170 -8.02 -27.23 -16.75
N PRO A 171 -7.77 -26.06 -17.32
CA PRO A 171 -6.47 -25.41 -17.29
C PRO A 171 -6.00 -25.17 -15.85
N ARG A 172 -4.69 -25.33 -15.59
CA ARG A 172 -4.11 -25.17 -14.25
C ARG A 172 -2.61 -25.06 -14.27
N VAL A 173 -2.05 -24.40 -13.28
CA VAL A 173 -0.62 -24.47 -12.98
C VAL A 173 -0.40 -25.47 -11.86
N VAL A 174 0.58 -26.32 -12.01
CA VAL A 174 0.97 -27.35 -11.03
C VAL A 174 2.38 -27.07 -10.55
N MET A 175 2.56 -27.10 -9.24
CA MET A 175 3.85 -26.96 -8.57
C MET A 175 4.07 -28.20 -7.72
N ASP A 176 5.13 -28.96 -7.99
CA ASP A 176 5.53 -30.17 -7.26
C ASP A 176 6.80 -29.90 -6.45
N PHE A 177 6.79 -30.22 -5.17
CA PHE A 177 7.90 -30.10 -4.23
C PHE A 177 8.26 -31.46 -3.67
N GLY A 178 9.58 -31.81 -3.70
CA GLY A 178 10.08 -33.12 -3.29
C GLY A 178 9.89 -34.21 -4.37
N GLY A 179 10.71 -35.26 -4.33
CA GLY A 179 10.64 -36.39 -5.24
C GLY A 179 11.14 -36.12 -6.68
N SER A 180 11.53 -37.17 -7.38
CA SER A 180 11.80 -37.10 -8.84
C SER A 180 10.48 -36.90 -9.58
N PRO A 181 10.41 -36.05 -10.61
CA PRO A 181 9.18 -35.82 -11.36
C PRO A 181 8.74 -37.12 -12.03
N THR A 182 7.66 -37.70 -11.53
CA THR A 182 7.02 -38.87 -12.14
C THR A 182 6.03 -38.38 -13.21
N GLY A 183 6.48 -38.29 -14.43
CA GLY A 183 5.66 -38.02 -15.61
C GLY A 183 6.50 -37.50 -16.77
N ASN A 184 6.30 -38.04 -17.96
CA ASN A 184 6.86 -37.52 -19.21
C ASN A 184 6.33 -36.10 -19.48
N VAL A 185 6.91 -35.13 -18.84
CA VAL A 185 6.65 -33.71 -19.14
C VAL A 185 7.89 -33.19 -19.84
N THR A 186 7.74 -32.86 -21.12
CA THR A 186 8.74 -32.10 -21.87
C THR A 186 8.99 -30.82 -21.09
N LYS A 187 10.18 -30.73 -20.49
CA LYS A 187 10.66 -29.56 -19.76
C LYS A 187 10.59 -28.37 -20.72
N PRO A 188 9.82 -27.32 -20.43
CA PRO A 188 9.85 -26.14 -21.27
C PRO A 188 11.27 -25.56 -21.30
N PRO A 189 11.66 -24.82 -22.33
CA PRO A 189 13.00 -24.27 -22.45
C PRO A 189 13.30 -23.42 -21.21
N ARG A 190 14.47 -23.66 -20.65
CA ARG A 190 14.98 -23.00 -19.45
C ARG A 190 15.14 -21.50 -19.76
N ASN A 191 14.20 -20.69 -19.31
CA ASN A 191 14.41 -19.26 -19.34
C ASN A 191 15.46 -18.93 -18.28
N GLN A 192 16.62 -18.49 -18.73
CA GLN A 192 17.75 -18.13 -17.89
C GLN A 192 17.46 -16.76 -17.27
N GLY A 193 17.21 -16.74 -15.99
CA GLY A 193 17.03 -15.53 -15.22
C GLY A 193 16.85 -15.85 -13.76
N ILE A 194 17.94 -16.29 -13.08
CA ILE A 194 17.91 -16.42 -11.62
C ILE A 194 18.37 -15.11 -11.04
N ALA A 195 17.41 -14.23 -10.74
CA ALA A 195 17.68 -13.14 -9.80
C ALA A 195 17.36 -13.65 -8.39
N VAL A 196 18.37 -13.85 -7.57
CA VAL A 196 18.20 -14.02 -6.13
C VAL A 196 18.02 -12.63 -5.56
N THR A 197 16.76 -12.22 -5.37
CA THR A 197 16.44 -10.92 -4.78
C THR A 197 15.94 -11.12 -3.34
N PRO A 198 16.43 -10.35 -2.36
CA PRO A 198 15.86 -10.37 -1.00
C PRO A 198 14.40 -9.90 -1.04
N ALA A 199 13.63 -10.46 -0.13
CA ALA A 199 12.18 -10.40 -0.06
C ALA A 199 11.61 -9.00 0.13
N LEU A 200 11.01 -8.48 -0.93
CA LEU A 200 10.02 -7.40 -0.89
C LEU A 200 8.97 -7.68 -1.95
N PRO A 201 7.72 -7.25 -1.78
CA PRO A 201 6.84 -7.15 -2.92
C PRO A 201 7.50 -6.16 -3.89
N SER A 202 8.21 -6.71 -4.87
CA SER A 202 8.87 -5.90 -5.88
C SER A 202 7.79 -5.38 -6.82
N GLU A 203 7.61 -4.07 -6.86
CA GLU A 203 7.18 -3.42 -8.08
C GLU A 203 8.32 -3.57 -9.07
N THR A 204 8.49 -4.79 -9.62
CA THR A 204 9.45 -5.03 -10.70
C THR A 204 8.71 -4.81 -11.99
N ASP A 205 8.88 -3.63 -12.54
CA ASP A 205 8.58 -3.40 -13.93
C ASP A 205 9.48 -4.31 -14.78
N GLU A 206 8.85 -5.08 -15.64
CA GLU A 206 9.51 -5.82 -16.68
C GLU A 206 9.85 -4.85 -17.80
N ASP A 207 11.00 -4.22 -17.69
CA ASP A 207 11.58 -3.53 -18.83
C ASP A 207 12.22 -4.57 -19.75
N GLU A 208 11.70 -4.68 -20.96
CA GLU A 208 12.44 -5.24 -22.08
C GLU A 208 13.77 -4.50 -22.14
N GLU A 209 14.89 -5.23 -22.13
CA GLU A 209 16.23 -4.66 -22.29
C GLU A 209 16.35 -4.03 -23.69
N GLU A 210 15.95 -2.77 -23.82
CA GLU A 210 16.47 -1.95 -24.90
C GLU A 210 17.84 -1.44 -24.47
N GLU A 211 18.87 -1.87 -25.17
CA GLU A 211 20.27 -1.41 -25.03
C GLU A 211 20.37 0.04 -25.49
N GLU A 212 19.94 1.02 -24.71
CA GLU A 212 20.22 2.44 -24.90
C GLU A 212 20.77 3.14 -23.63
N ASP A 213 21.55 2.45 -22.81
CA ASP A 213 22.09 3.01 -21.56
C ASP A 213 23.51 3.64 -21.69
N ALA A 214 23.97 3.96 -22.89
CA ALA A 214 25.32 4.51 -23.03
C ALA A 214 25.43 6.06 -22.93
N GLN A 215 24.32 6.79 -22.80
CA GLN A 215 24.36 8.27 -22.81
C GLN A 215 23.99 8.96 -21.49
N ASP A 216 23.45 8.23 -20.49
CA ASP A 216 22.98 8.84 -19.24
C ASP A 216 24.03 8.86 -18.11
N SER A 217 25.08 8.04 -18.18
CA SER A 217 26.14 8.03 -17.16
C SER A 217 26.89 9.38 -17.04
N GLY A 218 26.97 10.13 -18.11
CA GLY A 218 27.67 11.43 -18.12
C GLY A 218 26.95 12.53 -17.33
N THR A 219 25.65 12.55 -17.36
CA THR A 219 24.84 13.56 -16.66
C THR A 219 24.79 13.28 -15.15
N ARG A 220 24.66 12.02 -14.75
CA ARG A 220 24.72 11.62 -13.34
C ARG A 220 26.08 11.89 -12.73
N ASP A 221 27.15 11.48 -13.39
CA ASP A 221 28.52 11.73 -12.92
C ASP A 221 28.87 13.25 -12.80
N GLN A 222 28.25 14.10 -13.62
CA GLN A 222 28.46 15.55 -13.52
C GLN A 222 27.68 16.13 -12.35
N LEU A 223 26.42 15.71 -12.15
CA LEU A 223 25.59 16.12 -11.03
C LEU A 223 26.22 15.68 -9.69
N ASP A 224 26.74 14.45 -9.63
CA ASP A 224 27.43 13.93 -8.46
C ASP A 224 28.68 14.77 -8.12
N ARG A 225 29.49 15.16 -9.11
CA ARG A 225 30.66 16.05 -8.90
C ARG A 225 30.25 17.44 -8.41
N ASP A 226 29.16 17.98 -8.95
CA ASP A 226 28.65 19.29 -8.55
C ASP A 226 28.11 19.28 -7.11
N LEU A 227 27.52 18.17 -6.68
CA LEU A 227 27.04 17.98 -5.30
C LEU A 227 28.19 17.87 -4.30
N ASP A 228 29.27 17.18 -4.64
CA ASP A 228 30.46 17.05 -3.78
C ASP A 228 31.17 18.40 -3.52
N ALA A 229 30.92 19.41 -4.38
CA ALA A 229 31.50 20.74 -4.23
C ALA A 229 30.72 21.67 -3.30
N ILE A 230 29.50 21.30 -2.85
CA ILE A 230 28.62 22.13 -2.04
C ILE A 230 28.32 21.41 -0.74
N THR A 231 28.64 22.01 0.40
CA THR A 231 28.33 21.49 1.73
C THR A 231 27.05 22.10 2.33
N GLY A 232 26.32 21.32 3.14
CA GLY A 232 25.17 21.77 3.91
C GLY A 232 23.83 21.81 3.17
N MET A 233 22.75 22.02 3.90
CA MET A 233 21.35 21.89 3.45
C MET A 233 20.82 23.11 2.69
N LYS A 234 21.39 24.29 2.95
CA LYS A 234 20.87 25.55 2.43
C LYS A 234 20.93 25.61 0.90
N GLY A 235 19.78 25.81 0.29
CA GLY A 235 19.66 25.92 -1.18
C GLY A 235 19.52 24.59 -1.91
N ARG A 236 19.66 23.46 -1.24
CA ARG A 236 19.42 22.12 -1.83
C ARG A 236 17.97 21.95 -2.25
N LYS A 237 17.78 21.25 -3.37
CA LYS A 237 16.48 20.80 -3.84
C LYS A 237 16.33 19.32 -3.54
N ILE A 238 15.38 18.95 -2.74
CA ILE A 238 15.18 17.57 -2.30
C ILE A 238 13.81 17.10 -2.77
N ALA A 239 13.78 16.07 -3.61
CA ALA A 239 12.54 15.41 -3.99
C ALA A 239 12.23 14.29 -3.00
N ILE A 240 11.03 14.31 -2.44
CA ILE A 240 10.52 13.26 -1.56
C ILE A 240 9.28 12.68 -2.20
N ASP A 241 9.27 11.37 -2.34
CA ASP A 241 8.19 10.59 -2.90
C ASP A 241 7.48 9.79 -1.79
N PRO A 242 6.33 10.23 -1.31
CA PRO A 242 5.52 9.41 -0.42
C PRO A 242 4.98 8.20 -1.18
N GLY A 243 5.48 6.99 -0.95
CA GLY A 243 5.04 5.79 -1.65
C GLY A 243 3.54 5.59 -1.60
N HIS A 244 2.99 4.90 -2.62
CA HIS A 244 1.55 4.62 -2.77
C HIS A 244 0.68 5.89 -2.87
N GLY A 245 -0.63 5.77 -2.71
CA GLY A 245 -1.57 6.90 -2.73
C GLY A 245 -2.80 6.63 -3.58
N GLY A 246 -3.86 7.43 -3.39
CA GLY A 246 -5.11 7.26 -4.12
C GLY A 246 -5.71 5.86 -3.96
N SER A 247 -5.86 5.14 -5.05
CA SER A 247 -6.39 3.77 -5.08
C SER A 247 -5.41 2.72 -4.54
N ASP A 248 -4.11 3.01 -4.55
CA ASP A 248 -3.08 2.13 -4.00
C ASP A 248 -2.91 2.39 -2.49
N SER A 249 -3.28 1.42 -1.67
CA SER A 249 -3.14 1.49 -0.21
C SER A 249 -1.70 1.25 0.28
N GLY A 250 -0.86 0.60 -0.55
CA GLY A 250 0.32 -0.10 -0.07
C GLY A 250 -0.04 -1.23 0.89
N ALA A 251 0.90 -1.65 1.69
CA ALA A 251 0.67 -2.64 2.72
C ALA A 251 -0.30 -2.14 3.80
N ILE A 252 -1.00 -3.09 4.45
CA ILE A 252 -1.95 -2.79 5.52
C ILE A 252 -1.48 -3.48 6.80
N GLY A 253 -1.25 -2.69 7.82
CA GLY A 253 -0.81 -3.17 9.12
C GLY A 253 -1.90 -3.91 9.90
N PRO A 254 -1.53 -4.55 11.03
CA PRO A 254 -2.44 -5.35 11.84
C PRO A 254 -3.68 -4.63 12.36
N THR A 255 -3.59 -3.32 12.57
CA THR A 255 -4.72 -2.50 13.05
C THR A 255 -5.49 -1.80 11.93
N GLY A 256 -5.13 -2.07 10.66
CA GLY A 256 -5.77 -1.49 9.48
C GLY A 256 -5.13 -0.18 9.00
N ILE A 257 -3.98 0.19 9.52
CA ILE A 257 -3.23 1.36 9.04
C ILE A 257 -2.67 1.05 7.66
N MET A 258 -2.94 1.93 6.70
CA MET A 258 -2.44 1.81 5.33
C MET A 258 -1.09 2.49 5.20
N GLU A 259 -0.15 1.86 4.50
CA GLU A 259 1.19 2.38 4.24
C GLU A 259 1.16 3.77 3.62
N LYS A 260 0.32 4.01 2.60
CA LYS A 260 0.15 5.33 1.97
C LYS A 260 -0.11 6.47 2.94
N SER A 261 -0.75 6.19 4.09
CA SER A 261 -1.03 7.20 5.12
C SER A 261 0.19 7.46 6.02
N VAL A 262 1.00 6.44 6.25
CA VAL A 262 2.26 6.55 7.00
C VAL A 262 3.27 7.34 6.18
N THR A 263 3.50 6.92 4.94
CA THR A 263 4.48 7.54 4.04
C THR A 263 4.19 9.02 3.82
N LEU A 264 2.91 9.40 3.64
CA LEU A 264 2.51 10.80 3.48
C LEU A 264 2.76 11.64 4.76
N ARG A 265 2.46 11.08 5.94
CA ARG A 265 2.69 11.80 7.21
C ARG A 265 4.16 12.02 7.49
N VAL A 266 4.98 10.99 7.29
CA VAL A 266 6.44 11.07 7.44
C VAL A 266 7.02 12.08 6.45
N SER A 267 6.66 11.99 5.18
CA SER A 267 7.16 12.88 4.14
C SER A 267 6.81 14.35 4.37
N ARG A 268 5.62 14.64 4.91
CA ARG A 268 5.21 16.01 5.27
C ARG A 268 6.03 16.56 6.45
N GLU A 269 6.29 15.75 7.46
CA GLU A 269 7.11 16.16 8.60
C GLU A 269 8.57 16.31 8.18
N LEU A 270 9.10 15.40 7.37
CA LEU A 270 10.44 15.49 6.80
C LEU A 270 10.60 16.77 5.96
N LYS A 271 9.63 17.08 5.09
CA LYS A 271 9.61 18.35 4.35
C LYS A 271 9.71 19.55 5.29
N ARG A 272 8.92 19.58 6.35
CA ARG A 272 8.94 20.67 7.32
C ARG A 272 10.32 20.88 7.97
N LEU A 273 11.01 19.77 8.32
CA LEU A 273 12.35 19.81 8.92
C LEU A 273 13.39 20.34 7.93
N LEU A 274 13.43 19.78 6.73
CA LEU A 274 14.40 20.16 5.72
C LEU A 274 14.23 21.61 5.23
N GLU A 275 12.98 22.08 5.11
CA GLU A 275 12.72 23.48 4.76
C GLU A 275 13.13 24.45 5.88
N ALA A 276 13.03 24.04 7.15
CA ALA A 276 13.52 24.84 8.27
C ALA A 276 15.05 25.02 8.25
N GLU A 277 15.78 24.09 7.63
CA GLU A 277 17.23 24.15 7.42
C GLU A 277 17.63 24.81 6.09
N GLY A 278 16.65 25.32 5.34
CA GLY A 278 16.88 26.13 4.14
C GLY A 278 16.91 25.35 2.84
N ALA A 279 16.52 24.07 2.82
CA ALA A 279 16.30 23.31 1.60
C ALA A 279 14.99 23.71 0.91
N THR A 280 14.87 23.40 -0.37
CA THR A 280 13.62 23.44 -1.13
C THR A 280 13.12 22.01 -1.32
N VAL A 281 11.93 21.67 -0.78
CA VAL A 281 11.42 20.31 -0.82
C VAL A 281 10.24 20.16 -1.78
N ILE A 282 10.37 19.24 -2.72
CA ILE A 282 9.36 18.84 -3.69
C ILE A 282 8.74 17.52 -3.24
N LEU A 283 7.42 17.47 -3.04
CA LEU A 283 6.71 16.21 -2.80
C LEU A 283 6.07 15.76 -4.12
N THR A 284 6.19 14.48 -4.46
CA THR A 284 5.51 13.91 -5.63
C THR A 284 3.98 13.93 -5.47
N ARG A 285 3.48 13.74 -4.24
CA ARG A 285 2.09 13.98 -3.86
C ARG A 285 1.99 14.68 -2.50
N THR A 286 1.00 15.53 -2.36
CA THR A 286 0.73 16.28 -1.12
C THR A 286 -0.55 15.82 -0.41
N GLY A 287 -1.32 14.93 -1.03
CA GLY A 287 -2.58 14.36 -0.57
C GLY A 287 -2.60 12.83 -0.69
N ASP A 288 -3.74 12.24 -0.35
CA ASP A 288 -4.04 10.84 -0.66
C ASP A 288 -4.62 10.75 -2.09
N THR A 289 -3.74 10.89 -3.07
CA THR A 289 -4.06 10.92 -4.51
C THR A 289 -3.02 10.13 -5.27
N GLU A 290 -3.38 9.67 -6.46
CA GLU A 290 -2.43 9.26 -7.49
C GLU A 290 -1.54 10.46 -7.89
N VAL A 291 -0.35 10.17 -8.41
CA VAL A 291 0.60 11.16 -8.93
C VAL A 291 0.42 11.38 -10.42
N SER A 292 0.12 10.31 -11.14
CA SER A 292 -0.18 10.39 -12.57
C SER A 292 -1.42 11.23 -12.87
N SER A 293 -1.38 12.07 -13.89
CA SER A 293 -2.52 12.84 -14.37
C SER A 293 -3.69 11.98 -14.87
N LYS A 294 -3.47 10.69 -15.10
CA LYS A 294 -4.50 9.71 -15.47
C LYS A 294 -5.32 9.25 -14.25
N GLY A 295 -4.89 9.60 -13.03
CA GLY A 295 -5.55 9.21 -11.78
C GLY A 295 -5.66 7.68 -11.68
N ALA A 296 -6.73 7.17 -11.09
CA ALA A 296 -6.95 5.73 -10.89
C ALA A 296 -7.00 4.88 -12.18
N SER A 297 -6.90 5.48 -13.37
CA SER A 297 -6.79 4.76 -14.64
C SER A 297 -5.34 4.62 -15.13
N ALA A 298 -4.37 5.18 -14.40
CA ALA A 298 -2.96 4.99 -14.71
C ALA A 298 -2.55 3.53 -14.50
N THR A 299 -1.65 3.05 -15.34
CA THR A 299 -0.91 1.82 -15.06
C THR A 299 0.11 2.06 -13.95
N SER A 300 0.61 1.00 -13.31
CA SER A 300 1.66 1.12 -12.30
C SER A 300 2.90 1.83 -12.85
N VAL A 301 3.30 1.54 -14.08
CA VAL A 301 4.44 2.20 -14.74
C VAL A 301 4.18 3.70 -14.91
N GLU A 302 3.03 4.09 -15.41
CA GLU A 302 2.67 5.51 -15.60
C GLU A 302 2.60 6.28 -14.27
N GLU A 303 2.22 5.60 -13.20
CA GLU A 303 2.23 6.17 -11.85
C GLU A 303 3.67 6.39 -11.36
N LEU A 304 4.55 5.40 -11.53
CA LEU A 304 5.96 5.47 -11.15
C LEU A 304 6.73 6.49 -12.02
N GLU A 305 6.46 6.51 -13.34
CA GLU A 305 7.02 7.49 -14.26
C GLU A 305 6.68 8.92 -13.85
N ALA A 306 5.43 9.18 -13.49
CA ALA A 306 4.99 10.50 -13.03
C ALA A 306 5.76 10.98 -11.79
N ARG A 307 6.11 10.06 -10.87
CA ARG A 307 6.93 10.34 -9.67
C ARG A 307 8.34 10.75 -10.07
N CYS A 308 8.98 9.97 -10.95
CA CYS A 308 10.30 10.27 -11.47
C CYS A 308 10.34 11.61 -12.22
N GLU A 309 9.36 11.85 -13.10
CA GLU A 309 9.27 13.09 -13.87
C GLU A 309 9.19 14.35 -13.00
N ILE A 310 8.47 14.31 -11.86
CA ILE A 310 8.39 15.45 -10.94
C ILE A 310 9.78 15.80 -10.41
N ALA A 311 10.55 14.81 -9.96
CA ALA A 311 11.90 14.99 -9.44
C ALA A 311 12.88 15.47 -10.52
N ASN A 312 12.86 14.82 -11.69
CA ASN A 312 13.75 15.12 -12.83
C ASN A 312 13.46 16.53 -13.39
N LYS A 313 12.18 16.90 -13.58
CA LYS A 313 11.78 18.26 -14.03
C LYS A 313 12.17 19.34 -13.02
N ALA A 314 12.13 19.04 -11.73
CA ALA A 314 12.56 19.96 -10.67
C ALA A 314 14.09 20.10 -10.62
N LYS A 315 14.85 19.21 -11.26
CA LYS A 315 16.30 19.07 -11.12
C LYS A 315 16.67 19.01 -9.65
N ALA A 316 16.12 18.03 -8.94
CA ALA A 316 16.43 17.82 -7.54
C ALA A 316 17.87 17.35 -7.35
N ASP A 317 18.51 17.71 -6.24
CA ASP A 317 19.87 17.28 -5.91
C ASP A 317 19.89 15.83 -5.43
N ILE A 318 18.82 15.40 -4.74
CA ILE A 318 18.59 14.01 -4.30
C ILE A 318 17.12 13.65 -4.39
N PHE A 319 16.84 12.35 -4.48
CA PHE A 319 15.49 11.77 -4.46
C PHE A 319 15.37 10.71 -3.36
N LEU A 320 14.29 10.78 -2.57
CA LEU A 320 13.96 9.78 -1.56
C LEU A 320 12.52 9.29 -1.74
N SER A 321 12.34 8.00 -2.02
CA SER A 321 11.04 7.34 -1.93
C SER A 321 10.86 6.76 -0.53
N ILE A 322 9.73 7.04 0.11
CA ILE A 322 9.44 6.66 1.50
C ILE A 322 8.38 5.58 1.52
N HIS A 323 8.74 4.43 2.09
CA HIS A 323 7.93 3.22 2.17
C HIS A 323 7.92 2.61 3.58
N ALA A 324 7.10 1.60 3.80
CA ALA A 324 7.08 0.79 5.00
C ALA A 324 6.83 -0.68 4.63
N ASP A 325 7.85 -1.50 4.82
CA ASP A 325 7.89 -2.91 4.45
C ASP A 325 6.77 -3.73 5.12
N ALA A 326 6.44 -4.84 4.52
CA ALA A 326 5.50 -5.78 5.10
C ALA A 326 5.96 -7.23 4.92
N PHE A 327 5.80 -8.00 5.98
CA PHE A 327 6.10 -9.42 5.93
C PHE A 327 5.02 -10.24 6.64
N THR A 328 4.87 -11.49 6.22
CA THR A 328 3.82 -12.36 6.76
C THR A 328 4.09 -12.83 8.17
N ASN A 329 5.38 -13.03 8.52
CA ASN A 329 5.74 -13.18 9.92
C ASN A 329 5.78 -11.78 10.56
N ARG A 330 4.83 -11.53 11.44
CA ARG A 330 4.67 -10.24 12.15
C ARG A 330 5.78 -9.95 13.17
N GLU A 331 6.67 -10.90 13.43
CA GLU A 331 7.85 -10.68 14.28
C GLU A 331 9.01 -10.03 13.52
N VAL A 332 8.96 -10.06 12.17
CA VAL A 332 9.96 -9.39 11.32
C VAL A 332 9.85 -7.89 11.50
N LYS A 333 10.99 -7.25 11.70
CA LYS A 333 11.14 -5.82 11.95
C LYS A 333 12.49 -5.30 11.48
N GLY A 334 12.61 -3.99 11.38
CA GLY A 334 13.88 -3.32 11.07
C GLY A 334 13.81 -2.44 9.84
N THR A 335 14.84 -1.63 9.64
CA THR A 335 14.99 -0.67 8.55
C THR A 335 15.90 -1.22 7.45
N THR A 336 15.49 -1.06 6.21
CA THR A 336 16.31 -1.29 5.00
C THR A 336 16.31 -0.03 4.15
N VAL A 337 17.43 0.33 3.54
CA VAL A 337 17.47 1.39 2.53
C VAL A 337 18.04 0.83 1.24
N TYR A 338 17.37 1.13 0.14
CA TYR A 338 17.71 0.64 -1.19
C TYR A 338 18.23 1.76 -2.08
N TYR A 339 19.17 1.41 -2.97
CA TYR A 339 19.59 2.23 -4.07
C TYR A 339 19.66 1.38 -5.35
N TYR A 340 19.75 2.02 -6.51
CA TYR A 340 19.78 1.31 -7.79
C TYR A 340 21.01 0.40 -7.90
N THR A 341 20.85 -0.81 -8.43
CA THR A 341 21.92 -1.82 -8.57
C THR A 341 23.12 -1.32 -9.37
N LYS A 342 22.89 -0.50 -10.40
CA LYS A 342 23.94 0.20 -11.17
C LYS A 342 24.05 1.67 -10.75
N GLY A 343 23.58 2.03 -9.55
CA GLY A 343 23.60 3.39 -9.02
C GLY A 343 24.99 3.86 -8.66
N THR A 344 25.10 5.17 -8.44
CA THR A 344 26.37 5.84 -8.14
C THR A 344 26.82 5.59 -6.71
N GLN A 345 28.09 5.92 -6.43
CA GLN A 345 28.64 5.90 -5.06
C GLN A 345 27.91 6.91 -4.17
N GLN A 346 27.41 8.01 -4.72
CA GLN A 346 26.64 9.03 -4.03
C GLN A 346 25.28 8.48 -3.58
N SER A 347 24.56 7.72 -4.42
CA SER A 347 23.33 7.02 -4.02
C SER A 347 23.60 6.05 -2.87
N LYS A 348 24.71 5.30 -2.92
CA LYS A 348 25.09 4.41 -1.84
C LYS A 348 25.42 5.17 -0.54
N SER A 349 26.19 6.27 -0.64
CA SER A 349 26.53 7.12 0.51
C SER A 349 25.27 7.72 1.14
N LEU A 350 24.35 8.25 0.34
CA LEU A 350 23.06 8.76 0.80
C LEU A 350 22.27 7.66 1.53
N ALA A 351 22.22 6.45 0.97
CA ALA A 351 21.52 5.32 1.58
C ALA A 351 22.13 4.93 2.93
N ASP A 352 23.46 4.88 3.02
CA ASP A 352 24.16 4.50 4.24
C ASP A 352 23.95 5.54 5.36
N ASN A 353 24.06 6.84 5.06
CA ASN A 353 23.86 7.91 6.03
C ASN A 353 22.41 7.96 6.52
N VAL A 354 21.44 7.95 5.61
CA VAL A 354 20.01 7.94 5.99
C VAL A 354 19.65 6.70 6.79
N ARG A 355 20.14 5.52 6.40
CA ARG A 355 19.89 4.27 7.16
C ARG A 355 20.45 4.36 8.57
N SER A 356 21.72 4.77 8.73
CA SER A 356 22.37 4.85 10.04
C SER A 356 21.63 5.80 10.98
N ALA A 357 21.40 7.03 10.55
CA ALA A 357 20.72 8.02 11.37
C ALA A 357 19.26 7.65 11.70
N LEU A 358 18.53 7.04 10.75
CA LEU A 358 17.17 6.56 10.99
C LEU A 358 17.13 5.46 12.06
N ILE A 359 18.03 4.48 11.98
CA ILE A 359 18.13 3.40 12.97
C ILE A 359 18.44 3.95 14.36
N ASP A 360 19.39 4.88 14.46
CA ASP A 360 19.75 5.52 15.73
C ASP A 360 18.55 6.30 16.31
N SER A 361 17.76 6.96 15.46
CA SER A 361 16.60 7.74 15.89
C SER A 361 15.43 6.90 16.41
N ILE A 362 15.11 5.77 15.74
CA ILE A 362 13.92 4.96 16.07
C ILE A 362 14.24 3.68 16.85
N GLY A 363 15.51 3.29 16.97
CA GLY A 363 15.93 2.14 17.76
C GLY A 363 15.47 0.79 17.19
N THR A 364 15.44 0.66 15.87
CA THR A 364 15.03 -0.57 15.19
C THR A 364 16.22 -1.45 14.78
N ILE A 365 15.94 -2.61 14.19
CA ILE A 365 16.99 -3.52 13.69
C ILE A 365 17.56 -2.98 12.38
N ASP A 366 18.89 -2.98 12.28
CA ASP A 366 19.60 -2.71 11.04
C ASP A 366 19.52 -3.91 10.10
N ARG A 367 18.88 -3.71 8.93
CA ARG A 367 18.79 -4.71 7.86
C ARG A 367 19.75 -4.44 6.71
N GLY A 368 20.52 -3.37 6.81
CA GLY A 368 21.56 -2.99 5.85
C GLY A 368 21.06 -2.10 4.71
N THR A 369 22.05 -1.56 3.99
CA THR A 369 21.85 -0.93 2.68
C THR A 369 21.92 -2.01 1.61
N GLN A 370 20.95 -2.03 0.70
CA GLN A 370 20.81 -3.06 -0.33
C GLN A 370 20.63 -2.41 -1.72
N THR A 371 20.92 -3.19 -2.76
CA THR A 371 20.65 -2.77 -4.13
C THR A 371 19.34 -3.33 -4.63
N SER A 372 18.64 -2.56 -5.47
CA SER A 372 17.40 -2.97 -6.12
C SER A 372 17.27 -2.33 -7.51
N ASN A 373 16.34 -2.86 -8.30
CA ASN A 373 15.93 -2.30 -9.59
C ASN A 373 14.56 -1.62 -9.49
N PHE A 374 14.20 -1.08 -8.33
CA PHE A 374 12.96 -0.31 -8.21
C PHE A 374 12.91 0.82 -9.22
N TYR A 375 11.77 0.96 -9.88
CA TYR A 375 11.58 1.91 -10.97
C TYR A 375 12.04 3.32 -10.59
N VAL A 376 11.57 3.84 -9.46
CA VAL A 376 11.83 5.21 -9.04
C VAL A 376 13.30 5.52 -8.73
N VAL A 377 14.08 4.54 -8.25
CA VAL A 377 15.52 4.74 -8.03
C VAL A 377 16.36 4.48 -9.29
N LYS A 378 15.78 3.80 -10.30
CA LYS A 378 16.40 3.54 -11.58
C LYS A 378 16.24 4.72 -12.56
N HIS A 379 15.04 5.35 -12.59
CA HIS A 379 14.65 6.33 -13.61
C HIS A 379 14.65 7.79 -13.13
N THR A 380 15.29 8.07 -12.00
CA THR A 380 15.59 9.43 -11.53
C THR A 380 17.02 9.83 -11.90
N ASP A 381 17.22 11.10 -12.30
CA ASP A 381 18.50 11.61 -12.86
C ASP A 381 19.51 12.01 -11.78
N MET A 382 19.19 11.90 -10.50
CA MET A 382 20.00 12.31 -9.36
C MET A 382 20.28 11.12 -8.43
N PRO A 383 21.20 11.26 -7.44
CA PRO A 383 21.35 10.28 -6.37
C PRO A 383 20.00 9.96 -5.72
N ALA A 384 19.60 8.70 -5.76
CA ALA A 384 18.25 8.25 -5.38
C ALA A 384 18.27 7.03 -4.47
N ILE A 385 17.37 7.06 -3.46
CA ILE A 385 17.18 5.97 -2.52
C ILE A 385 15.70 5.67 -2.29
N LEU A 386 15.41 4.44 -1.88
CA LEU A 386 14.11 4.05 -1.33
C LEU A 386 14.31 3.59 0.12
N VAL A 387 13.55 4.20 1.02
CA VAL A 387 13.65 3.99 2.46
C VAL A 387 12.47 3.14 2.92
N GLU A 388 12.74 1.90 3.30
CA GLU A 388 11.82 1.08 4.06
C GLU A 388 12.02 1.39 5.55
N ILE A 389 11.16 2.26 6.08
CA ILE A 389 11.26 2.79 7.45
C ILE A 389 11.35 1.65 8.46
N SER A 390 10.40 0.74 8.37
CA SER A 390 10.18 -0.41 9.25
C SER A 390 9.08 -1.29 8.68
N PHE A 391 8.75 -2.40 9.34
CA PHE A 391 7.68 -3.30 8.88
C PHE A 391 6.31 -2.87 9.41
N ILE A 392 5.43 -2.35 8.54
CA ILE A 392 4.06 -2.01 8.92
C ILE A 392 3.25 -3.23 9.36
N SER A 393 3.65 -4.43 8.95
CA SER A 393 3.07 -5.71 9.39
C SER A 393 3.44 -6.10 10.83
N ASN A 394 4.48 -5.49 11.42
CA ASN A 394 4.86 -5.71 12.80
C ASN A 394 4.03 -4.80 13.73
N PRO A 395 3.33 -5.34 14.77
CA PRO A 395 2.44 -4.53 15.61
C PRO A 395 3.12 -3.38 16.36
N ASP A 396 4.37 -3.58 16.80
CA ASP A 396 5.12 -2.55 17.55
C ASP A 396 5.59 -1.45 16.61
N GLU A 397 6.08 -1.81 15.43
CA GLU A 397 6.53 -0.87 14.41
C GLU A 397 5.36 -0.12 13.76
N GLU A 398 4.22 -0.79 13.49
CA GLU A 398 2.99 -0.13 13.07
C GLU A 398 2.55 0.93 14.09
N LYS A 399 2.53 0.57 15.38
CA LYS A 399 2.18 1.49 16.45
C LYS A 399 3.14 2.69 16.51
N MET A 400 4.42 2.46 16.35
CA MET A 400 5.44 3.53 16.30
C MET A 400 5.18 4.43 15.09
N MET A 401 5.08 3.89 13.88
CA MET A 401 4.84 4.63 12.65
C MET A 401 3.49 5.37 12.63
N ASN A 402 2.49 4.89 13.37
CA ASN A 402 1.19 5.54 13.48
C ASN A 402 1.13 6.63 14.54
N SER A 403 2.09 6.71 15.46
CA SER A 403 2.13 7.73 16.51
C SER A 403 2.72 9.05 16.01
N ALA A 404 2.25 10.18 16.57
CA ALA A 404 2.80 11.49 16.25
C ALA A 404 4.29 11.61 16.63
N GLU A 405 4.69 10.97 17.74
CA GLU A 405 6.09 10.94 18.19
C GLU A 405 6.95 10.10 17.25
N GLY A 406 6.47 8.92 16.84
CA GLY A 406 7.19 8.05 15.91
C GLY A 406 7.38 8.72 14.54
N VAL A 407 6.35 9.36 13.99
CA VAL A 407 6.46 10.14 12.74
C VAL A 407 7.56 11.20 12.85
N LYS A 408 7.64 11.92 13.97
CA LYS A 408 8.69 12.94 14.20
C LYS A 408 10.07 12.31 14.28
N LYS A 409 10.24 11.21 15.03
CA LYS A 409 11.52 10.50 15.14
C LYS A 409 11.99 9.97 13.79
N ILE A 410 11.09 9.36 13.01
CA ILE A 410 11.40 8.87 11.68
C ILE A 410 11.87 10.02 10.79
N ALA A 411 11.08 11.10 10.73
CA ALA A 411 11.41 12.25 9.90
C ALA A 411 12.72 12.92 10.33
N GLN A 412 12.98 13.02 11.64
CA GLN A 412 14.23 13.55 12.16
C GLN A 412 15.42 12.67 11.77
N GLY A 413 15.35 11.35 11.97
CA GLY A 413 16.43 10.45 11.60
C GLY A 413 16.76 10.49 10.11
N ILE A 414 15.73 10.60 9.24
CA ILE A 414 15.96 10.77 7.79
C ILE A 414 16.61 12.14 7.51
N ALA A 415 16.15 13.23 8.16
CA ALA A 415 16.71 14.56 7.98
C ALA A 415 18.18 14.62 8.43
N ASP A 416 18.49 14.02 9.59
CA ASP A 416 19.88 13.94 10.10
C ASP A 416 20.78 13.21 9.11
N GLY A 417 20.33 12.06 8.57
CA GLY A 417 21.11 11.32 7.57
C GLY A 417 21.29 12.06 6.24
N ILE A 418 20.33 12.88 5.83
CA ILE A 418 20.50 13.77 4.67
C ILE A 418 21.50 14.89 5.00
N ALA A 419 21.47 15.46 6.20
CA ALA A 419 22.43 16.45 6.65
C ALA A 419 23.85 15.87 6.67
N ASP A 420 24.04 14.66 7.20
CA ASP A 420 25.31 13.93 7.20
C ASP A 420 25.84 13.64 5.79
N TYR A 421 24.93 13.42 4.84
CA TYR A 421 25.30 13.22 3.44
C TYR A 421 25.82 14.49 2.77
N PHE A 422 25.26 15.64 3.09
CA PHE A 422 25.72 16.93 2.52
C PHE A 422 26.86 17.60 3.31
N GLY A 423 27.25 17.10 4.46
CA GLY A 423 28.40 17.53 5.28
C GLY A 423 28.08 18.75 6.14
#